data_a47a8c25f971efcce16cb45e3b1e41aa
#
_entry.id   a47a8c25f971efcce16cb45e3b1e41aa
#
_cell.length_a   1.000
_cell.length_b   1.000
_cell.length_c   1.000
_cell.angle_alpha   90.00
_cell.angle_beta   90.00
_cell.angle_gamma   90.00
#
_symmetry.space_group_name_H-M   'P 1'
#
loop_
_entity.id
_entity.type
_entity.pdbx_description
1 polymer ?
#
loop_
_entity_poly.entity_id
_entity_poly.type
_entity_poly.pdbx_seq_one_letter_code
_entity_poly.pdbx_strand_id
1 'polypeptide(L)'
;MSKEIVLEDHAFLVSETNEKGIITFASDDFCEIAGYSVEELIGKPHNLVRHPDMPKAAFKNLWDTVKDGNIWTGYVKNATKNGDYYWVYATVYPTITSEGTKGYLPCRRKATSEEIQKAINLYKTLQ
;
A
#
# COMPACT_ATOMS: atom_id res chain seq x y z
N MET A 1 -14.28 -3.64 -17.39
CA MET A 1 -14.64 -3.98 -16.00
C MET A 1 -13.39 -4.33 -15.21
N SER A 2 -13.37 -3.95 -13.93
CA SER A 2 -12.24 -4.28 -13.09
C SER A 2 -12.28 -5.77 -12.67
N LYS A 3 -11.11 -6.35 -12.54
CA LYS A 3 -10.97 -7.73 -12.07
C LYS A 3 -9.90 -7.79 -10.99
N GLU A 4 -10.00 -8.79 -10.15
CA GLU A 4 -9.00 -9.01 -9.10
C GLU A 4 -7.76 -9.67 -9.68
N ILE A 5 -6.60 -9.09 -9.37
CA ILE A 5 -5.31 -9.72 -9.66
C ILE A 5 -4.90 -10.48 -8.41
N VAL A 6 -4.73 -11.80 -8.52
CA VAL A 6 -4.30 -12.63 -7.41
C VAL A 6 -2.78 -12.73 -7.45
N LEU A 7 -2.14 -12.26 -6.38
CA LEU A 7 -0.68 -12.29 -6.29
C LEU A 7 -0.19 -13.72 -6.11
N GLU A 8 1.03 -13.97 -6.56
CA GLU A 8 1.71 -15.24 -6.29
C GLU A 8 2.10 -15.30 -4.81
N ASP A 9 2.23 -16.51 -4.27
CA ASP A 9 2.50 -16.70 -2.84
C ASP A 9 3.81 -16.05 -2.39
N HIS A 10 4.78 -15.95 -3.29
CA HIS A 10 6.10 -15.38 -2.98
C HIS A 10 6.19 -13.88 -3.31
N ALA A 11 5.13 -13.27 -3.82
CA ALA A 11 5.17 -11.86 -4.18
C ALA A 11 5.42 -11.00 -2.96
N PHE A 12 6.31 -10.03 -3.11
CA PHE A 12 6.68 -9.10 -2.04
C PHE A 12 6.88 -7.73 -2.65
N LEU A 13 5.94 -6.82 -2.35
CA LEU A 13 5.90 -5.50 -2.98
C LEU A 13 6.40 -4.47 -1.99
N VAL A 14 7.47 -3.76 -2.37
CA VAL A 14 8.10 -2.78 -1.50
C VAL A 14 8.13 -1.42 -2.18
N SER A 15 7.79 -0.40 -1.42
CA SER A 15 8.00 0.99 -1.83
C SER A 15 8.57 1.76 -0.65
N GLU A 16 9.09 2.96 -0.92
CA GLU A 16 9.55 3.88 0.10
C GLU A 16 9.01 5.26 -0.23
N THR A 17 8.62 5.99 0.80
CA THR A 17 8.11 7.35 0.63
C THR A 17 8.85 8.29 1.58
N ASN A 18 8.79 9.60 1.27
CA ASN A 18 9.20 10.62 2.22
C ASN A 18 8.07 10.85 3.24
N GLU A 19 8.26 11.79 4.16
CA GLU A 19 7.26 12.06 5.21
C GLU A 19 5.94 12.62 4.67
N LYS A 20 5.93 13.12 3.45
CA LYS A 20 4.71 13.61 2.79
C LYS A 20 3.97 12.51 2.02
N GLY A 21 4.51 11.28 2.03
CA GLY A 21 3.89 10.19 1.29
C GLY A 21 4.22 10.16 -0.18
N ILE A 22 5.23 10.92 -0.61
CA ILE A 22 5.68 10.92 -2.00
C ILE A 22 6.63 9.74 -2.22
N ILE A 23 6.37 8.95 -3.27
CA ILE A 23 7.14 7.74 -3.56
C ILE A 23 8.55 8.10 -3.98
N THR A 24 9.54 7.53 -3.31
CA THR A 24 10.97 7.71 -3.61
C THR A 24 11.63 6.44 -4.11
N PHE A 25 11.00 5.29 -3.88
CA PHE A 25 11.47 3.99 -4.35
C PHE A 25 10.29 3.05 -4.56
N ALA A 26 10.35 2.22 -5.60
CA ALA A 26 9.37 1.18 -5.86
C ALA A 26 10.09 -0.05 -6.41
N SER A 27 9.82 -1.22 -5.82
CA SER A 27 10.44 -2.47 -6.29
C SER A 27 9.86 -2.89 -7.63
N ASP A 28 10.60 -3.73 -8.35
CA ASP A 28 10.16 -4.24 -9.66
C ASP A 28 8.82 -4.98 -9.55
N ASP A 29 8.66 -5.80 -8.51
CA ASP A 29 7.41 -6.53 -8.28
C ASP A 29 6.24 -5.58 -8.10
N PHE A 30 6.44 -4.49 -7.36
CA PHE A 30 5.39 -3.50 -7.14
C PHE A 30 5.01 -2.83 -8.46
N CYS A 31 5.99 -2.40 -9.25
CA CYS A 31 5.74 -1.79 -10.55
C CYS A 31 4.98 -2.73 -11.47
N GLU A 32 5.38 -3.99 -11.52
CA GLU A 32 4.76 -4.99 -12.39
C GLU A 32 3.29 -5.23 -12.02
N ILE A 33 3.00 -5.42 -10.74
CA ILE A 33 1.63 -5.67 -10.28
C ILE A 33 0.76 -4.42 -10.47
N ALA A 34 1.27 -3.25 -10.11
CA ALA A 34 0.50 -2.00 -10.20
C ALA A 34 0.31 -1.54 -11.65
N GLY A 35 1.14 -2.02 -12.57
CA GLY A 35 1.02 -1.65 -13.99
C GLY A 35 1.64 -0.31 -14.33
N TYR A 36 2.49 0.22 -13.47
CA TYR A 36 3.20 1.49 -13.69
C TYR A 36 4.69 1.21 -13.87
N SER A 37 5.37 2.04 -14.66
CA SER A 37 6.82 2.04 -14.68
C SER A 37 7.34 2.71 -13.41
N VAL A 38 8.62 2.49 -13.07
CA VAL A 38 9.21 3.15 -11.92
C VAL A 38 9.20 4.68 -12.11
N GLU A 39 9.42 5.15 -13.33
CA GLU A 39 9.40 6.57 -13.64
C GLU A 39 8.02 7.19 -13.42
N GLU A 40 6.96 6.42 -13.66
CA GLU A 40 5.61 6.90 -13.44
C GLU A 40 5.25 6.99 -11.94
N LEU A 41 5.91 6.19 -11.11
CA LEU A 41 5.62 6.15 -9.67
C LEU A 41 6.45 7.13 -8.86
N ILE A 42 7.75 7.26 -9.17
CA ILE A 42 8.65 8.13 -8.41
C ILE A 42 8.19 9.58 -8.50
N GLY A 43 8.10 10.24 -7.36
CA GLY A 43 7.66 11.62 -7.29
C GLY A 43 6.15 11.81 -7.19
N LYS A 44 5.39 10.72 -7.21
CA LYS A 44 3.94 10.77 -7.09
C LYS A 44 3.49 10.43 -5.67
N PRO A 45 2.35 10.99 -5.22
CA PRO A 45 1.81 10.60 -3.92
C PRO A 45 1.36 9.15 -3.95
N HIS A 46 1.55 8.44 -2.84
CA HIS A 46 1.27 7.01 -2.75
C HIS A 46 -0.21 6.69 -2.96
N ASN A 47 -1.10 7.65 -2.76
CA ASN A 47 -2.53 7.43 -2.99
C ASN A 47 -2.88 7.16 -4.46
N LEU A 48 -1.91 7.31 -5.36
CA LEU A 48 -2.08 6.95 -6.77
C LEU A 48 -2.56 5.51 -6.94
N VAL A 49 -2.10 4.60 -6.08
CA VAL A 49 -2.47 3.17 -6.16
C VAL A 49 -3.59 2.79 -5.19
N ARG A 50 -4.11 3.75 -4.42
CA ARG A 50 -5.17 3.47 -3.45
C ARG A 50 -6.51 3.24 -4.16
N HIS A 51 -7.18 2.13 -3.82
CA HIS A 51 -8.51 1.86 -4.38
C HIS A 51 -9.57 2.72 -3.67
N PRO A 52 -10.54 3.27 -4.42
CA PRO A 52 -11.58 4.13 -3.81
C PRO A 52 -12.47 3.42 -2.79
N ASP A 53 -12.55 2.09 -2.83
CA ASP A 53 -13.34 1.33 -1.84
C ASP A 53 -12.70 1.29 -0.45
N MET A 54 -11.42 1.68 -0.33
CA MET A 54 -10.76 1.69 0.98
C MET A 54 -11.32 2.82 1.85
N PRO A 55 -11.70 2.54 3.11
CA PRO A 55 -12.24 3.59 3.97
C PRO A 55 -11.16 4.59 4.38
N LYS A 56 -11.54 5.86 4.44
CA LYS A 56 -10.63 6.91 4.87
C LYS A 56 -10.10 6.67 6.28
N ALA A 57 -10.91 6.05 7.14
CA ALA A 57 -10.52 5.75 8.51
C ALA A 57 -9.30 4.82 8.59
N ALA A 58 -9.18 3.87 7.65
CA ALA A 58 -8.03 2.97 7.60
C ALA A 58 -6.73 3.75 7.32
N PHE A 59 -6.76 4.70 6.40
CA PHE A 59 -5.59 5.50 6.08
C PHE A 59 -5.26 6.51 7.17
N LYS A 60 -6.28 7.06 7.83
CA LYS A 60 -6.05 7.92 8.98
C LYS A 60 -5.33 7.15 10.09
N ASN A 61 -5.78 5.92 10.37
CA ASN A 61 -5.14 5.06 11.36
C ASN A 61 -3.68 4.76 10.98
N LEU A 62 -3.44 4.47 9.69
CA LEU A 62 -2.09 4.22 9.19
C LEU A 62 -1.18 5.43 9.44
N TRP A 63 -1.60 6.61 8.99
CA TRP A 63 -0.78 7.81 9.13
C TRP A 63 -0.56 8.19 10.58
N ASP A 64 -1.58 8.14 11.42
CA ASP A 64 -1.44 8.44 12.85
C ASP A 64 -0.44 7.49 13.52
N THR A 65 -0.48 6.21 13.16
CA THR A 65 0.41 5.20 13.74
C THR A 65 1.87 5.44 13.36
N VAL A 66 2.14 5.63 12.06
CA VAL A 66 3.53 5.74 11.61
C VAL A 66 4.15 7.09 11.93
N LYS A 67 3.34 8.16 11.99
CA LYS A 67 3.83 9.48 12.40
C LYS A 67 4.28 9.48 13.85
N ASP A 68 3.68 8.63 14.69
CA ASP A 68 4.10 8.46 16.08
C ASP A 68 5.33 7.55 16.23
N GLY A 69 5.88 7.06 15.13
CA GLY A 69 7.06 6.20 15.14
C GLY A 69 6.75 4.73 15.34
N ASN A 70 5.50 4.33 15.19
CA ASN A 70 5.07 2.94 15.36
C ASN A 70 4.87 2.24 14.01
N ILE A 71 4.94 0.90 14.01
CA ILE A 71 4.71 0.09 12.82
C ILE A 71 3.21 -0.11 12.67
N TRP A 72 2.70 0.09 11.45
CA TRP A 72 1.31 -0.18 11.13
C TRP A 72 1.19 -1.47 10.34
N THR A 73 0.17 -2.27 10.63
CA THR A 73 -0.16 -3.44 9.81
C THR A 73 -1.65 -3.42 9.47
N GLY A 74 -1.97 -3.93 8.29
CA GLY A 74 -3.37 -4.01 7.88
C GLY A 74 -3.52 -4.49 6.45
N TYR A 75 -4.78 -4.72 6.05
CA TYR A 75 -5.11 -5.15 4.72
C TYR A 75 -5.44 -3.96 3.85
N VAL A 76 -4.92 -3.95 2.64
CA VAL A 76 -5.09 -2.82 1.72
C VAL A 76 -5.54 -3.33 0.36
N LYS A 77 -6.56 -2.69 -0.17
CA LYS A 77 -7.01 -2.89 -1.55
C LYS A 77 -6.43 -1.77 -2.39
N ASN A 78 -5.66 -2.14 -3.41
CA ASN A 78 -5.02 -1.18 -4.30
C ASN A 78 -5.59 -1.30 -5.70
N ALA A 79 -5.50 -0.21 -6.47
CA ALA A 79 -5.93 -0.18 -7.86
C ALA A 79 -4.70 -0.17 -8.77
N THR A 80 -4.83 -0.81 -9.94
CA THR A 80 -3.79 -0.80 -10.96
C THR A 80 -4.06 0.33 -11.96
N LYS A 81 -3.06 0.62 -12.78
CA LYS A 81 -3.15 1.67 -13.80
C LYS A 81 -4.33 1.45 -14.76
N ASN A 82 -4.63 0.19 -15.11
CA ASN A 82 -5.70 -0.13 -16.05
C ASN A 82 -7.06 -0.39 -15.39
N GLY A 83 -7.19 -0.13 -14.09
CA GLY A 83 -8.48 -0.22 -13.42
C GLY A 83 -8.76 -1.55 -12.74
N ASP A 84 -7.83 -2.48 -12.75
CA ASP A 84 -7.95 -3.72 -11.97
C ASP A 84 -7.57 -3.46 -10.50
N TYR A 85 -7.67 -4.46 -9.64
CA TYR A 85 -7.37 -4.29 -8.22
C TYR A 85 -6.73 -5.54 -7.64
N TYR A 86 -6.05 -5.35 -6.50
CA TYR A 86 -5.43 -6.45 -5.77
C TYR A 86 -5.43 -6.15 -4.27
N TRP A 87 -5.41 -7.22 -3.47
CA TRP A 87 -5.36 -7.11 -2.01
C TRP A 87 -4.00 -7.54 -1.51
N VAL A 88 -3.53 -6.85 -0.49
CA VAL A 88 -2.26 -7.17 0.18
C VAL A 88 -2.41 -7.06 1.69
N TYR A 89 -1.56 -7.76 2.42
CA TYR A 89 -1.32 -7.49 3.83
C TYR A 89 -0.08 -6.60 3.89
N ALA A 90 -0.25 -5.39 4.39
CA ALA A 90 0.81 -4.39 4.42
C ALA A 90 1.38 -4.21 5.80
N THR A 91 2.70 -4.10 5.88
CA THR A 91 3.42 -3.66 7.07
C THR A 91 4.14 -2.37 6.70
N VAL A 92 3.84 -1.29 7.37
CA VAL A 92 4.42 0.02 7.07
C VAL A 92 5.34 0.41 8.21
N TYR A 93 6.62 0.56 7.89
CA TYR A 93 7.66 0.93 8.86
C TYR A 93 7.96 2.42 8.76
N PRO A 94 8.04 3.14 9.90
CA PRO A 94 8.63 4.47 9.87
C PRO A 94 10.14 4.33 9.67
N THR A 95 10.72 5.20 8.85
CA THR A 95 12.15 5.18 8.54
C THR A 95 12.78 6.54 8.77
N ILE A 96 14.11 6.53 8.91
CA ILE A 96 14.91 7.77 8.94
C ILE A 96 15.99 7.61 7.88
N THR A 97 16.08 8.57 6.96
CA THR A 97 17.09 8.54 5.92
C THR A 97 18.46 8.88 6.50
N SER A 98 19.51 8.65 5.70
CA SER A 98 20.88 9.02 6.10
C SER A 98 21.03 10.51 6.38
N GLU A 99 20.13 11.32 5.84
CA GLU A 99 20.12 12.77 6.05
C GLU A 99 19.30 13.19 7.28
N GLY A 100 18.74 12.21 8.01
CA GLY A 100 17.95 12.46 9.21
C GLY A 100 16.50 12.83 8.93
N THR A 101 16.04 12.73 7.67
CA THR A 101 14.64 13.01 7.33
C THR A 101 13.78 11.76 7.53
N LYS A 102 12.53 11.98 7.91
CA LYS A 102 11.59 10.88 8.12
C LYS A 102 11.03 10.38 6.78
N GLY A 103 10.68 9.11 6.76
CA GLY A 103 10.02 8.49 5.62
C GLY A 103 9.28 7.24 6.08
N TYR A 104 8.70 6.52 5.11
CA TYR A 104 7.93 5.32 5.41
C TYR A 104 8.27 4.23 4.40
N LEU A 105 8.26 2.99 4.88
CA LEU A 105 8.61 1.81 4.07
C LEU A 105 7.46 0.82 4.13
N PRO A 106 6.50 0.90 3.22
CA PRO A 106 5.45 -0.12 3.11
C PRO A 106 6.00 -1.40 2.48
N CYS A 107 5.80 -2.51 3.16
CA CYS A 107 6.13 -3.85 2.67
C CYS A 107 4.83 -4.65 2.60
N ARG A 108 4.57 -5.31 1.48
CA ARG A 108 3.28 -5.94 1.21
C ARG A 108 3.46 -7.37 0.73
N ARG A 109 2.65 -8.28 1.28
CA ARG A 109 2.56 -9.66 0.86
C ARG A 109 1.16 -10.00 0.41
N LYS A 110 1.01 -11.14 -0.25
CA LYS A 110 -0.30 -11.65 -0.64
C LYS A 110 -1.20 -11.80 0.58
N ALA A 111 -2.47 -11.39 0.45
CA ALA A 111 -3.52 -11.68 1.41
C ALA A 111 -4.29 -12.91 0.93
N THR A 112 -4.64 -13.81 1.86
CA THR A 112 -5.43 -14.99 1.52
C THR A 112 -6.89 -14.60 1.30
N SER A 113 -7.67 -15.48 0.62
CA SER A 113 -9.09 -15.23 0.40
C SER A 113 -9.85 -15.02 1.71
N GLU A 114 -9.49 -15.78 2.74
CA GLU A 114 -10.10 -15.68 4.06
C GLU A 114 -9.78 -14.35 4.73
N GLU A 115 -8.52 -13.93 4.64
CA GLU A 115 -8.09 -12.63 5.16
C GLU A 115 -8.80 -11.48 4.45
N ILE A 116 -8.92 -11.58 3.12
CA ILE A 116 -9.60 -10.56 2.30
C ILE A 116 -11.05 -10.44 2.73
N GLN A 117 -11.75 -11.55 2.94
CA GLN A 117 -13.15 -11.53 3.34
C GLN A 117 -13.33 -10.86 4.70
N LYS A 118 -12.43 -11.14 5.65
CA LYS A 118 -12.46 -10.49 6.97
C LYS A 118 -12.24 -8.98 6.84
N ALA A 119 -11.31 -8.58 5.98
CA ALA A 119 -11.04 -7.16 5.76
C ALA A 119 -12.25 -6.45 5.15
N ILE A 120 -12.90 -7.06 4.16
CA ILE A 120 -14.10 -6.51 3.53
C ILE A 120 -15.18 -6.28 4.59
N ASN A 121 -15.42 -7.27 5.44
CA ASN A 121 -16.44 -7.17 6.49
C ASN A 121 -16.10 -6.07 7.49
N LEU A 122 -14.85 -5.99 7.91
CA LEU A 122 -14.40 -4.94 8.82
C LEU A 122 -14.56 -3.55 8.21
N TYR A 123 -14.15 -3.38 6.97
CA TYR A 123 -14.14 -2.06 6.33
C TYR A 123 -15.54 -1.54 6.03
N LYS A 124 -16.52 -2.42 5.88
CA LYS A 124 -17.93 -2.01 5.76
C LYS A 124 -18.40 -1.24 7.00
N THR A 125 -17.86 -1.56 8.17
CA THR A 125 -18.24 -0.88 9.43
C THR A 125 -17.57 0.48 9.59
N LEU A 126 -16.56 0.79 8.79
CA LEU A 126 -15.79 2.03 8.89
C LEU A 126 -16.21 3.11 7.89
N GLN A 127 -17.15 2.79 7.03
CA GLN A 127 -17.62 3.73 6.01
C GLN A 127 -18.79 4.58 6.48
#